data_7d2db1038311837cc30d7d93379b0489
#
_entry.id   7d2db1038311837cc30d7d93379b0489
#
_cell.length_a   1.000
_cell.length_b   1.000
_cell.length_c   1.000
_cell.angle_alpha   90.00
_cell.angle_beta   90.00
_cell.angle_gamma   90.00
#
_symmetry.space_group_name_H-M   'P 1'
#
loop_
_entity.id
_entity.type
_entity.pdbx_description
1 polymer ?
#
loop_
_entity_poly.entity_id
_entity_poly.type
_entity_poly.pdbx_seq_one_letter_code
_entity_poly.pdbx_strand_id
1 'polypeptide(L)'
;MVEFDDQNKAVSIEEKPKMPKSNFAVTGLYFYDNKVIEIAKQVQPSKRGELEITDTIQKYIVKDDLYVEDFGRGFAWLDTGTHDSLMSANHFVQVIEQRQGL
;
A
#
# COMPACT_ATOMS: atom_id res chain seq x y z
N MET A 1 -5.53 1.65 3.20
CA MET A 1 -6.60 0.64 3.05
C MET A 1 -7.32 0.86 1.74
N VAL A 2 -7.60 -0.20 1.00
CA VAL A 2 -8.23 -0.17 -0.33
C VAL A 2 -9.58 -0.84 -0.25
N GLU A 3 -10.59 -0.23 -0.87
CA GLU A 3 -11.91 -0.81 -1.06
C GLU A 3 -12.07 -1.27 -2.51
N PHE A 4 -12.65 -2.46 -2.70
CA PHE A 4 -12.92 -3.04 -4.01
C PHE A 4 -14.42 -3.13 -4.27
N ASP A 5 -14.81 -3.03 -5.54
CA ASP A 5 -16.17 -3.30 -5.98
C ASP A 5 -16.41 -4.82 -6.23
N ASP A 6 -17.61 -5.16 -6.67
CA ASP A 6 -18.00 -6.56 -6.97
C ASP A 6 -17.22 -7.17 -8.14
N GLN A 7 -16.56 -6.34 -8.94
CA GLN A 7 -15.69 -6.77 -10.05
C GLN A 7 -14.21 -6.81 -9.66
N ASN A 8 -13.93 -6.70 -8.35
CA ASN A 8 -12.58 -6.69 -7.79
C ASN A 8 -11.72 -5.51 -8.28
N LYS A 9 -12.36 -4.38 -8.57
CA LYS A 9 -11.71 -3.16 -8.97
C LYS A 9 -11.61 -2.19 -7.80
N ALA A 10 -10.45 -1.56 -7.61
CA ALA A 10 -10.26 -0.57 -6.55
C ALA A 10 -11.12 0.68 -6.80
N VAL A 11 -11.99 1.01 -5.85
CA VAL A 11 -12.92 2.15 -5.94
C VAL A 11 -12.56 3.27 -4.99
N SER A 12 -11.84 2.98 -3.91
CA SER A 12 -11.36 4.00 -2.99
C SER A 12 -10.09 3.57 -2.26
N ILE A 13 -9.35 4.54 -1.79
CA ILE A 13 -8.18 4.35 -0.94
C ILE A 13 -8.18 5.40 0.15
N GLU A 14 -7.86 5.00 1.38
CA GLU A 14 -7.77 5.88 2.53
C GLU A 14 -6.47 5.64 3.30
N GLU A 15 -5.83 6.73 3.71
CA GLU A 15 -4.63 6.68 4.56
C GLU A 15 -5.05 6.54 6.02
N LYS A 16 -4.64 5.43 6.65
CA LYS A 16 -4.86 5.15 8.08
C LYS A 16 -6.28 5.51 8.57
N PRO A 17 -7.34 4.95 7.96
CA PRO A 17 -8.70 5.27 8.36
C PRO A 17 -9.00 4.77 9.77
N LYS A 18 -9.80 5.51 10.52
CA LYS A 18 -10.26 5.08 11.86
C LYS A 18 -11.23 3.89 11.76
N MET A 19 -12.00 3.83 10.69
CA MET A 19 -12.94 2.75 10.39
C MET A 19 -12.62 2.20 9.00
N PRO A 20 -11.75 1.18 8.91
CA PRO A 20 -11.40 0.59 7.62
C PRO A 20 -12.60 -0.05 6.93
N LYS A 21 -12.73 0.18 5.63
CA LYS A 21 -13.79 -0.41 4.81
C LYS A 21 -13.45 -1.81 4.29
N SER A 22 -12.18 -2.21 4.42
CA SER A 22 -11.70 -3.52 3.97
C SER A 22 -10.52 -3.97 4.81
N ASN A 23 -10.07 -5.22 4.58
CA ASN A 23 -8.85 -5.77 5.19
C ASN A 23 -7.63 -5.66 4.27
N PHE A 24 -7.77 -5.02 3.10
CA PHE A 24 -6.68 -4.87 2.16
C PHE A 24 -5.87 -3.61 2.45
N ALA A 25 -4.59 -3.80 2.75
CA ALA A 25 -3.63 -2.71 2.93
C ALA A 25 -2.72 -2.62 1.70
N VAL A 26 -2.45 -1.39 1.26
CA VAL A 26 -1.47 -1.15 0.21
C VAL A 26 -0.08 -1.26 0.81
N THR A 27 0.76 -2.09 0.19
CA THR A 27 2.19 -2.14 0.52
C THR A 27 2.92 -0.95 -0.11
N GLY A 28 4.18 -0.75 0.25
CA GLY A 28 4.99 0.34 -0.29
C GLY A 28 5.62 0.05 -1.66
N LEU A 29 4.96 -0.74 -2.50
CA LEU A 29 5.48 -1.09 -3.83
C LEU A 29 4.55 -0.53 -4.90
N TYR A 30 5.06 0.45 -5.66
CA TYR A 30 4.29 1.20 -6.64
C TYR A 30 5.00 1.24 -7.98
N PHE A 31 4.22 1.09 -9.05
CA PHE A 31 4.68 1.26 -10.43
C PHE A 31 3.86 2.36 -11.10
N TYR A 32 4.52 3.39 -11.60
CA TYR A 32 3.87 4.54 -12.22
C TYR A 32 4.33 4.76 -13.65
N ASP A 33 3.42 5.25 -14.49
CA ASP A 33 3.78 5.82 -15.80
C ASP A 33 4.25 7.29 -15.64
N ASN A 34 4.59 7.93 -16.76
CA ASN A 34 5.08 9.33 -16.74
C ASN A 34 4.03 10.35 -16.27
N LYS A 35 2.75 10.00 -16.29
CA LYS A 35 1.67 10.88 -15.82
C LYS A 35 1.80 11.19 -14.32
N VAL A 36 2.52 10.35 -13.56
CA VAL A 36 2.71 10.56 -12.13
C VAL A 36 3.36 11.90 -11.83
N ILE A 37 4.23 12.41 -12.68
CA ILE A 37 4.93 13.67 -12.49
C ILE A 37 3.92 14.83 -12.37
N GLU A 38 2.99 14.94 -13.31
CA GLU A 38 1.96 15.98 -13.29
C GLU A 38 0.93 15.75 -12.18
N ILE A 39 0.57 14.51 -11.91
CA ILE A 39 -0.35 14.17 -10.82
C ILE A 39 0.25 14.53 -9.47
N ALA A 40 1.51 14.19 -9.22
CA ALA A 40 2.19 14.48 -7.97
C ALA A 40 2.30 15.98 -7.69
N LYS A 41 2.51 16.80 -8.72
CA LYS A 41 2.54 18.27 -8.60
C LYS A 41 1.22 18.87 -8.13
N GLN A 42 0.10 18.19 -8.34
CA GLN A 42 -1.25 18.64 -7.98
C GLN A 42 -1.68 18.19 -6.59
N VAL A 43 -0.91 17.32 -5.94
CA VAL A 43 -1.24 16.81 -4.60
C VAL A 43 -1.12 17.94 -3.58
N GLN A 44 -2.16 18.08 -2.74
CA GLN A 44 -2.22 19.05 -1.67
C GLN A 44 -1.91 18.38 -0.32
N PRO A 45 -1.36 19.11 0.66
CA PRO A 45 -1.17 18.57 1.99
C PRO A 45 -2.49 18.07 2.60
N SER A 46 -2.44 16.91 3.26
CA SER A 46 -3.58 16.32 3.96
C SER A 46 -3.91 17.10 5.24
N LYS A 47 -4.95 16.66 5.95
CA LYS A 47 -5.29 17.20 7.27
C LYS A 47 -4.15 17.10 8.29
N ARG A 48 -3.21 16.16 8.05
CA ARG A 48 -1.99 16.01 8.87
C ARG A 48 -0.88 16.97 8.47
N GLY A 49 -1.07 17.79 7.42
CA GLY A 49 -0.07 18.69 6.88
C GLY A 49 1.00 18.01 6.01
N GLU A 50 0.80 16.77 5.62
CA GLU A 50 1.74 15.98 4.81
C GLU A 50 1.18 15.72 3.41
N LEU A 51 2.08 15.60 2.42
CA LEU A 51 1.74 15.11 1.09
C LEU A 51 1.60 13.58 1.18
N GLU A 52 0.40 13.07 0.85
CA GLU A 52 0.10 11.65 0.97
C GLU A 52 0.16 10.96 -0.40
N ILE A 53 0.83 9.80 -0.45
CA ILE A 53 0.85 8.99 -1.68
C ILE A 53 -0.54 8.47 -2.05
N THR A 54 -1.40 8.27 -1.08
CA THR A 54 -2.80 7.87 -1.31
C THR A 54 -3.55 8.88 -2.17
N ASP A 55 -3.26 10.16 -2.07
CA ASP A 55 -3.87 11.20 -2.93
C ASP A 55 -3.45 11.03 -4.39
N THR A 56 -2.20 10.68 -4.65
CA THR A 56 -1.73 10.34 -6.00
C THR A 56 -2.47 9.14 -6.55
N ILE A 57 -2.58 8.07 -5.76
CA ILE A 57 -3.29 6.85 -6.15
C ILE A 57 -4.77 7.13 -6.40
N GLN A 58 -5.41 7.97 -5.57
CA GLN A 58 -6.81 8.36 -5.74
C GLN A 58 -7.05 9.03 -7.09
N LYS A 59 -6.12 9.84 -7.57
CA LYS A 59 -6.22 10.46 -8.90
C LYS A 59 -6.19 9.44 -10.03
N TYR A 60 -5.42 8.37 -9.89
CA TYR A 60 -5.46 7.24 -10.83
C TYR A 60 -6.79 6.48 -10.77
N ILE A 61 -7.38 6.32 -9.59
CA ILE A 61 -8.70 5.71 -9.43
C ILE A 61 -9.76 6.53 -10.19
N VAL A 62 -9.77 7.85 -10.01
CA VAL A 62 -10.73 8.75 -10.68
C VAL A 62 -10.61 8.66 -12.19
N LYS A 63 -9.42 8.47 -12.74
CA LYS A 63 -9.17 8.32 -14.18
C LYS A 63 -9.42 6.90 -14.69
N ASP A 64 -9.82 5.97 -13.81
CA ASP A 64 -10.00 4.56 -14.14
C ASP A 64 -8.73 3.88 -14.67
N ASP A 65 -7.59 4.26 -14.15
CA ASP A 65 -6.26 3.89 -14.66
C ASP A 65 -5.39 3.23 -13.57
N LEU A 66 -6.01 2.79 -12.46
CA LEU A 66 -5.35 2.07 -11.40
C LEU A 66 -5.53 0.57 -11.55
N TYR A 67 -4.43 -0.16 -11.52
CA TYR A 67 -4.39 -1.62 -11.46
C TYR A 67 -3.83 -2.06 -10.13
N VAL A 68 -4.45 -3.07 -9.53
CA VAL A 68 -4.05 -3.62 -8.24
C VAL A 68 -3.72 -5.10 -8.38
N GLU A 69 -2.54 -5.48 -7.89
CA GLU A 69 -2.14 -6.87 -7.77
C GLU A 69 -2.24 -7.29 -6.30
N ASP A 70 -3.03 -8.31 -6.02
CA ASP A 70 -3.08 -8.95 -4.72
C ASP A 70 -1.99 -10.02 -4.65
N PHE A 71 -1.12 -9.92 -3.66
CA PHE A 71 -0.01 -10.87 -3.51
C PHE A 71 -0.48 -12.29 -3.23
N GLY A 72 -1.64 -12.46 -2.61
CA GLY A 72 -2.14 -13.78 -2.24
C GLY A 72 -1.30 -14.47 -1.18
N ARG A 73 -1.39 -15.79 -1.15
CA ARG A 73 -0.62 -16.63 -0.22
C ARG A 73 0.83 -16.79 -0.70
N GLY A 74 1.74 -17.02 0.24
CA GLY A 74 3.16 -17.23 -0.07
C GLY A 74 3.99 -15.95 -0.04
N PHE A 75 3.37 -14.81 0.16
CA PHE A 75 4.05 -13.53 0.37
C PHE A 75 3.87 -13.08 1.81
N ALA A 76 4.92 -12.48 2.37
CA ALA A 76 4.85 -11.80 3.66
C ALA A 76 5.35 -10.37 3.49
N TRP A 77 4.54 -9.42 3.96
CA TRP A 77 4.92 -8.01 4.01
C TRP A 77 5.04 -7.62 5.47
N LEU A 78 6.23 -7.17 5.87
CA LEU A 78 6.56 -6.90 7.26
C LEU A 78 6.94 -5.43 7.41
N ASP A 79 6.30 -4.75 8.34
CA ASP A 79 6.66 -3.39 8.71
C ASP A 79 7.88 -3.41 9.63
N THR A 80 8.77 -2.42 9.47
CA THR A 80 9.99 -2.26 10.26
C THR A 80 10.09 -0.89 10.92
N GLY A 81 8.97 -0.18 11.00
CA GLY A 81 8.91 1.21 11.47
C GLY A 81 9.04 1.39 12.99
N THR A 82 8.95 0.31 13.77
CA THR A 82 9.18 0.33 15.21
C THR A 82 10.27 -0.68 15.59
N HIS A 83 10.83 -0.55 16.79
CA HIS A 83 11.82 -1.53 17.28
C HIS A 83 11.21 -2.93 17.36
N ASP A 84 10.00 -3.07 17.85
CA ASP A 84 9.32 -4.36 17.96
C ASP A 84 9.02 -4.97 16.58
N SER A 85 8.53 -4.18 15.64
CA SER A 85 8.24 -4.67 14.29
C SER A 85 9.52 -5.05 13.53
N LEU A 86 10.62 -4.30 13.74
CA LEU A 86 11.93 -4.64 13.19
C LEU A 86 12.44 -5.97 13.73
N MET A 87 12.35 -6.19 15.04
CA MET A 87 12.72 -7.47 15.68
C MET A 87 11.89 -8.64 15.16
N SER A 88 10.59 -8.44 15.01
CA SER A 88 9.69 -9.47 14.46
C SER A 88 10.03 -9.80 13.01
N ALA A 89 10.35 -8.81 12.19
CA ALA A 89 10.76 -9.00 10.80
C ALA A 89 12.09 -9.77 10.72
N ASN A 90 13.08 -9.41 11.54
CA ASN A 90 14.35 -10.12 11.62
C ASN A 90 14.17 -11.59 12.01
N HIS A 91 13.33 -11.85 13.00
CA HIS A 91 13.05 -13.20 13.46
C HIS A 91 12.36 -14.03 12.37
N PHE A 92 11.40 -13.45 11.66
CA PHE A 92 10.73 -14.09 10.53
C PHE A 92 11.73 -14.50 9.45
N VAL A 93 12.59 -13.59 9.02
CA VAL A 93 13.62 -13.85 8.00
C VAL A 93 14.58 -14.93 8.47
N GLN A 94 15.03 -14.86 9.72
CA GLN A 94 15.92 -15.86 10.32
C GLN A 94 15.32 -17.26 10.25
N VAL A 95 14.06 -17.42 10.65
CA VAL A 95 13.36 -18.72 10.64
C VAL A 95 13.25 -19.27 9.22
N ILE A 96 12.87 -18.46 8.25
CA ILE A 96 12.75 -18.87 6.84
C ILE A 96 14.11 -19.29 6.28
N GLU A 97 15.15 -18.49 6.51
CA GLU A 97 16.51 -18.78 6.04
C GLU A 97 17.04 -20.09 6.63
N GLN A 98 16.92 -20.28 7.95
CA GLN A 98 17.44 -21.46 8.64
C GLN A 98 16.65 -22.73 8.35
N ARG A 99 15.33 -22.63 8.15
CA ARG A 99 14.45 -23.80 7.97
C ARG A 99 14.26 -24.20 6.52
N GLN A 100 14.27 -23.24 5.60
CA GLN A 100 13.98 -23.49 4.19
C GLN A 100 15.17 -23.25 3.26
N GLY A 101 16.24 -22.64 3.76
CA GLY A 101 17.43 -22.36 2.98
C GLY A 101 17.27 -21.27 1.93
N LEU A 102 16.32 -20.38 2.14
CA LEU A 102 16.05 -19.27 1.23
C LEU A 102 16.91 -18.03 1.55
#